data_fc32f3a695e6321fbc5c4857cea4ecd5
#
_entry.id   fc32f3a695e6321fbc5c4857cea4ecd5
#
_cell.length_a   1.000
_cell.length_b   1.000
_cell.length_c   1.000
_cell.angle_alpha   90.00
_cell.angle_beta   90.00
_cell.angle_gamma   90.00
#
_symmetry.space_group_name_H-M   'P 1'
#
loop_
_entity.id
_entity.type
_entity.pdbx_description
1 polymer ?
#
loop_
_entity_poly.entity_id
_entity_poly.type
_entity_poly.pdbx_seq_one_letter_code
_entity_poly.pdbx_strand_id
1 'polypeptide(L)'
;MGKPKMILVGTAYPYRGGLAVYNERLARSFQEAGYEVEIWTFTVQYPNFLFPGKTQFSTEPAPKGLTIHRKLNSVNPFNWLKVGRQLRRANADLVVMRFWIPYMAPSHGFIARRARKNKQTRVVSILDNIVPHEKGFADRMLARYFMRSLNGGVTMSKSVLDDAKAIDAHKKVEFCPHPLYDNFGAKVTREAALEYLHLDPQYRYMLFFGIIRDYKGLDLLLQAMSDERLKRMKVKLIIAGEFYNNAGQYHELEQSLGLKEQLVWHSEFVPDSEVKYYFNAADIVVQPYKSATQSGVTQIAYHFETPMLVTDVGGLKEIVPDGVVGYVTPVDPQKIASALVDFFENQRYDAFVQHIQVEKQKYSWSRMVDTLVSVSK
;
A
#
# COMPACT_ATOMS: atom_id res chain seq x y z
N MET A 1 -27.77 -21.40 -11.31
CA MET A 1 -26.77 -21.52 -10.24
C MET A 1 -26.70 -20.21 -9.49
N GLY A 2 -26.66 -20.21 -8.13
CA GLY A 2 -26.47 -18.98 -7.34
C GLY A 2 -25.12 -18.33 -7.63
N LYS A 3 -24.99 -17.03 -7.33
CA LYS A 3 -23.68 -16.34 -7.42
C LYS A 3 -22.68 -17.01 -6.49
N PRO A 4 -21.40 -17.22 -6.89
CA PRO A 4 -20.39 -17.73 -6.00
C PRO A 4 -20.16 -16.73 -4.83
N LYS A 5 -19.92 -17.27 -3.63
CA LYS A 5 -19.74 -16.47 -2.41
C LYS A 5 -18.27 -16.32 -2.04
N MET A 6 -17.81 -15.08 -1.84
CA MET A 6 -16.49 -14.76 -1.35
C MET A 6 -16.55 -14.03 -0.01
N ILE A 7 -15.71 -14.44 0.95
CA ILE A 7 -15.53 -13.73 2.22
C ILE A 7 -14.08 -13.26 2.31
N LEU A 8 -13.90 -11.94 2.42
CA LEU A 8 -12.59 -11.35 2.68
C LEU A 8 -12.40 -11.20 4.19
N VAL A 9 -11.30 -11.74 4.71
CA VAL A 9 -10.92 -11.64 6.13
C VAL A 9 -9.70 -10.76 6.26
N GLY A 10 -9.88 -9.55 6.77
CA GLY A 10 -8.80 -8.56 6.86
C GLY A 10 -9.26 -7.20 7.34
N THR A 11 -8.34 -6.24 7.32
CA THR A 11 -8.60 -4.85 7.72
C THR A 11 -9.56 -4.18 6.75
N ALA A 12 -10.61 -3.54 7.26
CA ALA A 12 -11.58 -2.74 6.51
C ALA A 12 -12.24 -1.74 7.47
N TYR A 13 -13.12 -0.89 6.99
CA TYR A 13 -13.88 0.02 7.83
C TYR A 13 -14.39 -0.66 9.12
N PRO A 14 -14.28 -0.04 10.31
CA PRO A 14 -13.89 1.36 10.57
C PRO A 14 -12.38 1.62 10.66
N TYR A 15 -11.53 0.65 10.37
CA TYR A 15 -10.09 0.86 10.32
C TYR A 15 -9.70 1.70 9.10
N ARG A 16 -8.62 2.50 9.25
CA ARG A 16 -8.06 3.36 8.19
C ARG A 16 -6.74 2.84 7.64
N GLY A 17 -6.31 3.41 6.53
CA GLY A 17 -4.99 3.18 5.91
C GLY A 17 -5.01 2.18 4.76
N GLY A 18 -3.87 2.04 4.09
CA GLY A 18 -3.74 1.34 2.82
C GLY A 18 -4.27 -0.10 2.80
N LEU A 19 -4.20 -0.84 3.91
CA LEU A 19 -4.75 -2.20 3.99
C LEU A 19 -6.29 -2.20 3.91
N ALA A 20 -6.95 -1.24 4.59
CA ALA A 20 -8.41 -1.13 4.56
C ALA A 20 -8.88 -0.76 3.16
N VAL A 21 -8.31 0.31 2.60
CA VAL A 21 -8.59 0.82 1.25
C VAL A 21 -8.42 -0.28 0.20
N TYR A 22 -7.30 -1.01 0.24
CA TYR A 22 -7.05 -2.12 -0.67
C TYR A 22 -8.12 -3.22 -0.56
N ASN A 23 -8.41 -3.66 0.66
CA ASN A 23 -9.34 -4.76 0.90
C ASN A 23 -10.77 -4.40 0.46
N GLU A 24 -11.18 -3.16 0.67
CA GLU A 24 -12.48 -2.65 0.24
C GLU A 24 -12.56 -2.57 -1.29
N ARG A 25 -11.49 -2.14 -1.96
CA ARG A 25 -11.42 -2.14 -3.43
C ARG A 25 -11.39 -3.56 -4.01
N LEU A 26 -10.65 -4.48 -3.39
CA LEU A 26 -10.65 -5.89 -3.77
C LEU A 26 -12.05 -6.51 -3.66
N ALA A 27 -12.77 -6.21 -2.59
CA ALA A 27 -14.14 -6.68 -2.40
C ALA A 27 -15.05 -6.18 -3.54
N ARG A 28 -14.93 -4.92 -3.96
CA ARG A 28 -15.67 -4.39 -5.13
C ARG A 28 -15.29 -5.13 -6.42
N SER A 29 -14.02 -5.44 -6.61
CA SER A 29 -13.56 -6.16 -7.81
C SER A 29 -14.14 -7.57 -7.89
N PHE A 30 -14.31 -8.24 -6.75
CA PHE A 30 -15.01 -9.51 -6.70
C PHE A 30 -16.52 -9.35 -6.96
N GLN A 31 -17.16 -8.26 -6.49
CA GLN A 31 -18.55 -7.94 -6.86
C GLN A 31 -18.69 -7.69 -8.36
N GLU A 32 -17.78 -6.93 -8.96
CA GLU A 32 -17.70 -6.68 -10.41
C GLU A 32 -17.52 -7.99 -11.20
N ALA A 33 -16.78 -8.96 -10.65
CA ALA A 33 -16.61 -10.31 -11.20
C ALA A 33 -17.81 -11.25 -10.93
N GLY A 34 -18.91 -10.74 -10.33
CA GLY A 34 -20.14 -11.48 -10.14
C GLY A 34 -20.26 -12.28 -8.83
N TYR A 35 -19.36 -12.10 -7.87
CA TYR A 35 -19.43 -12.75 -6.56
C TYR A 35 -20.40 -12.04 -5.61
N GLU A 36 -21.02 -12.80 -4.70
CA GLU A 36 -21.57 -12.28 -3.46
C GLU A 36 -20.42 -12.09 -2.46
N VAL A 37 -20.23 -10.86 -1.92
CA VAL A 37 -19.05 -10.51 -1.15
C VAL A 37 -19.41 -10.01 0.24
N GLU A 38 -18.75 -10.56 1.26
CA GLU A 38 -18.72 -10.02 2.63
C GLU A 38 -17.27 -9.75 3.04
N ILE A 39 -17.06 -8.69 3.83
CA ILE A 39 -15.77 -8.43 4.50
C ILE A 39 -15.94 -8.72 5.99
N TRP A 40 -15.09 -9.57 6.55
CA TRP A 40 -15.04 -9.82 7.98
C TRP A 40 -13.78 -9.17 8.55
N THR A 41 -13.98 -8.00 9.15
CA THR A 41 -12.91 -7.18 9.74
C THR A 41 -12.78 -7.40 11.24
N PHE A 42 -11.83 -6.71 11.83
CA PHE A 42 -11.47 -6.87 13.23
C PHE A 42 -12.42 -6.15 14.18
N THR A 43 -12.67 -6.76 15.35
CA THR A 43 -13.08 -6.08 16.57
C THR A 43 -11.87 -5.55 17.32
N VAL A 44 -10.76 -6.34 17.33
CA VAL A 44 -9.44 -5.95 17.84
C VAL A 44 -8.40 -6.44 16.83
N GLN A 45 -7.74 -5.51 16.12
CA GLN A 45 -6.65 -5.83 15.19
C GLN A 45 -5.31 -5.91 15.91
N TYR A 46 -5.01 -4.90 16.72
CA TYR A 46 -3.88 -4.84 17.64
C TYR A 46 -4.35 -4.41 19.02
N PRO A 47 -3.77 -4.92 20.11
CA PRO A 47 -3.89 -4.29 21.41
C PRO A 47 -3.47 -2.81 21.32
N ASN A 48 -4.15 -1.91 22.03
CA ASN A 48 -3.92 -0.47 21.92
C ASN A 48 -2.45 -0.07 22.20
N PHE A 49 -1.76 -0.78 23.11
CA PHE A 49 -0.36 -0.51 23.44
C PHE A 49 0.64 -0.90 22.31
N LEU A 50 0.21 -1.69 21.32
CA LEU A 50 1.04 -2.06 20.15
C LEU A 50 0.78 -1.17 18.94
N PHE A 51 -0.19 -0.26 19.02
CA PHE A 51 -0.48 0.66 17.92
C PHE A 51 0.15 2.04 18.20
N PRO A 52 1.12 2.46 17.40
CA PRO A 52 1.90 3.67 17.68
C PRO A 52 1.26 4.96 17.13
N GLY A 53 0.15 4.88 16.37
CA GLY A 53 -0.55 6.05 15.83
C GLY A 53 -1.60 6.63 16.78
N LYS A 54 -2.11 7.85 16.48
CA LYS A 54 -3.14 8.53 17.29
C LYS A 54 -4.45 7.75 17.33
N THR A 55 -4.88 7.17 16.21
CA THR A 55 -6.09 6.34 16.09
C THR A 55 -5.96 5.33 14.96
N GLN A 56 -6.58 4.15 15.14
CA GLN A 56 -6.69 3.13 14.10
C GLN A 56 -7.94 3.31 13.23
N PHE A 57 -8.82 4.24 13.57
CA PHE A 57 -10.15 4.35 12.98
C PHE A 57 -10.25 5.53 12.03
N SER A 58 -11.04 5.34 10.97
CA SER A 58 -11.40 6.38 10.02
C SER A 58 -12.44 7.34 10.62
N THR A 59 -12.36 8.59 10.24
CA THR A 59 -13.38 9.62 10.48
C THR A 59 -14.39 9.71 9.34
N GLU A 60 -14.12 9.06 8.21
CA GLU A 60 -15.00 9.03 7.05
C GLU A 60 -16.19 8.08 7.26
N PRO A 61 -17.30 8.27 6.52
CA PRO A 61 -18.47 7.39 6.60
C PRO A 61 -18.14 6.00 6.05
N ALA A 62 -18.95 5.01 6.45
CA ALA A 62 -18.80 3.65 5.95
C ALA A 62 -18.93 3.58 4.42
N PRO A 63 -18.10 2.79 3.74
CA PRO A 63 -18.14 2.66 2.28
C PRO A 63 -19.48 2.05 1.84
N LYS A 64 -20.19 2.74 0.94
CA LYS A 64 -21.48 2.29 0.42
C LYS A 64 -21.32 1.04 -0.46
N GLY A 65 -22.30 0.13 -0.40
CA GLY A 65 -22.33 -1.07 -1.26
C GLY A 65 -21.41 -2.22 -0.84
N LEU A 66 -20.75 -2.13 0.33
CA LEU A 66 -19.98 -3.21 0.92
C LEU A 66 -20.63 -3.72 2.20
N THR A 67 -20.74 -5.04 2.34
CA THR A 67 -21.21 -5.70 3.56
C THR A 67 -20.00 -5.99 4.46
N ILE A 68 -19.84 -5.20 5.52
CA ILE A 68 -18.69 -5.30 6.44
C ILE A 68 -19.15 -5.73 7.82
N HIS A 69 -18.53 -6.78 8.35
CA HIS A 69 -18.82 -7.33 9.68
C HIS A 69 -17.59 -7.28 10.57
N ARG A 70 -17.67 -6.65 11.72
CA ARG A 70 -16.63 -6.68 12.75
C ARG A 70 -16.74 -7.98 13.57
N LYS A 71 -15.88 -8.96 13.28
CA LYS A 71 -15.96 -10.31 13.87
C LYS A 71 -14.67 -10.79 14.53
N LEU A 72 -13.51 -10.38 14.01
CA LEU A 72 -12.23 -10.98 14.33
C LEU A 72 -11.51 -10.24 15.47
N ASN A 73 -11.14 -10.98 16.52
CA ASN A 73 -10.22 -10.53 17.56
C ASN A 73 -8.89 -11.27 17.42
N SER A 74 -7.81 -10.55 17.11
CA SER A 74 -6.50 -11.14 16.79
C SER A 74 -5.83 -11.86 17.97
N VAL A 75 -6.22 -11.55 19.21
CA VAL A 75 -5.57 -12.07 20.42
C VAL A 75 -6.42 -13.08 21.21
N ASN A 76 -7.71 -13.25 20.87
CA ASN A 76 -8.62 -14.11 21.65
C ASN A 76 -8.87 -15.46 20.96
N PRO A 77 -8.31 -16.59 21.47
CA PRO A 77 -8.48 -17.92 20.89
C PRO A 77 -9.94 -18.42 20.87
N PHE A 78 -10.75 -18.01 21.83
CA PHE A 78 -12.19 -18.37 21.84
C PHE A 78 -12.93 -17.67 20.68
N ASN A 79 -12.54 -16.43 20.38
CA ASN A 79 -13.05 -15.74 19.20
C ASN A 79 -12.63 -16.45 17.92
N TRP A 80 -11.37 -16.92 17.79
CA TRP A 80 -10.91 -17.65 16.59
C TRP A 80 -11.74 -18.90 16.35
N LEU A 81 -12.07 -19.62 17.43
CA LEU A 81 -12.94 -20.81 17.37
C LEU A 81 -14.34 -20.45 16.86
N LYS A 82 -14.92 -19.34 17.38
CA LYS A 82 -16.24 -18.83 16.97
C LYS A 82 -16.22 -18.42 15.49
N VAL A 83 -15.28 -17.59 15.09
CA VAL A 83 -15.14 -17.09 13.72
C VAL A 83 -14.88 -18.22 12.73
N GLY A 84 -13.98 -19.14 13.06
CA GLY A 84 -13.70 -20.32 12.22
C GLY A 84 -14.92 -21.24 12.04
N ARG A 85 -15.77 -21.39 13.08
CA ARG A 85 -17.05 -22.12 12.96
C ARG A 85 -18.05 -21.36 12.08
N GLN A 86 -18.11 -20.04 12.20
CA GLN A 86 -18.98 -19.21 11.37
C GLN A 86 -18.57 -19.27 9.90
N LEU A 87 -17.27 -19.14 9.57
CA LEU A 87 -16.76 -19.27 8.21
C LEU A 87 -17.06 -20.65 7.62
N ARG A 88 -16.88 -21.72 8.40
CA ARG A 88 -17.23 -23.07 7.98
C ARG A 88 -18.73 -23.20 7.61
N ARG A 89 -19.61 -22.57 8.39
CA ARG A 89 -21.06 -22.60 8.18
C ARG A 89 -21.53 -21.67 7.06
N ALA A 90 -20.78 -20.64 6.77
CA ALA A 90 -21.08 -19.68 5.71
C ALA A 90 -21.00 -20.32 4.30
N ASN A 91 -20.36 -21.51 4.20
CA ASN A 91 -20.19 -22.26 2.96
C ASN A 91 -19.74 -21.38 1.78
N ALA A 92 -18.83 -20.41 2.05
CA ALA A 92 -18.28 -19.59 1.00
C ALA A 92 -17.43 -20.44 0.06
N ASP A 93 -17.49 -20.17 -1.25
CA ASP A 93 -16.65 -20.84 -2.24
C ASP A 93 -15.19 -20.44 -2.05
N LEU A 94 -14.95 -19.16 -1.72
CA LEU A 94 -13.64 -18.60 -1.54
C LEU A 94 -13.57 -17.75 -0.28
N VAL A 95 -12.52 -17.95 0.52
CA VAL A 95 -12.11 -17.06 1.61
C VAL A 95 -10.75 -16.48 1.24
N VAL A 96 -10.67 -15.17 1.13
CA VAL A 96 -9.41 -14.44 0.92
C VAL A 96 -8.98 -13.84 2.24
N MET A 97 -7.77 -14.17 2.69
CA MET A 97 -7.18 -13.60 3.90
C MET A 97 -6.06 -12.62 3.53
N ARG A 98 -5.88 -11.56 4.32
CA ARG A 98 -4.74 -10.67 4.18
C ARG A 98 -3.71 -10.97 5.25
N PHE A 99 -2.45 -11.18 4.86
CA PHE A 99 -1.36 -11.50 5.77
C PHE A 99 -0.17 -10.56 5.56
N TRP A 100 0.11 -9.71 6.54
CA TRP A 100 1.13 -8.67 6.45
C TRP A 100 2.18 -8.70 7.58
N ILE A 101 1.97 -9.54 8.59
CA ILE A 101 2.88 -9.69 9.73
C ILE A 101 2.72 -11.07 10.38
N PRO A 102 3.80 -11.76 10.79
CA PRO A 102 3.76 -13.08 11.43
C PRO A 102 2.90 -13.15 12.71
N TYR A 103 2.77 -12.05 13.43
CA TYR A 103 1.87 -11.93 14.59
C TYR A 103 0.44 -12.42 14.31
N MET A 104 -0.04 -12.27 13.07
CA MET A 104 -1.39 -12.72 12.68
C MET A 104 -1.47 -14.24 12.42
N ALA A 105 -0.36 -14.94 12.32
CA ALA A 105 -0.34 -16.34 11.91
C ALA A 105 -1.15 -17.26 12.85
N PRO A 106 -1.10 -17.15 14.20
CA PRO A 106 -1.88 -18.02 15.07
C PRO A 106 -3.39 -17.90 14.83
N SER A 107 -3.92 -16.68 14.81
CA SER A 107 -5.34 -16.42 14.60
C SER A 107 -5.80 -16.81 13.20
N HIS A 108 -5.11 -16.32 12.16
CA HIS A 108 -5.48 -16.56 10.78
C HIS A 108 -5.32 -18.04 10.38
N GLY A 109 -4.23 -18.68 10.78
CA GLY A 109 -3.99 -20.09 10.50
C GLY A 109 -5.01 -21.02 11.19
N PHE A 110 -5.38 -20.71 12.41
CA PHE A 110 -6.42 -21.47 13.12
C PHE A 110 -7.79 -21.34 12.42
N ILE A 111 -8.18 -20.10 12.09
CA ILE A 111 -9.44 -19.79 11.41
C ILE A 111 -9.50 -20.44 10.04
N ALA A 112 -8.43 -20.33 9.23
CA ALA A 112 -8.32 -20.95 7.91
C ALA A 112 -8.52 -22.48 7.96
N ARG A 113 -7.83 -23.17 8.89
CA ARG A 113 -7.98 -24.62 9.07
C ARG A 113 -9.41 -25.01 9.46
N ARG A 114 -10.08 -24.19 10.28
CA ARG A 114 -11.47 -24.43 10.65
C ARG A 114 -12.42 -24.21 9.49
N ALA A 115 -12.24 -23.15 8.70
CA ALA A 115 -13.05 -22.85 7.52
C ALA A 115 -13.00 -24.03 6.53
N ARG A 116 -11.81 -24.53 6.23
CA ARG A 116 -11.59 -25.64 5.27
C ARG A 116 -12.16 -27.00 5.67
N LYS A 117 -12.65 -27.17 6.92
CA LYS A 117 -13.23 -28.45 7.39
C LYS A 117 -14.53 -28.85 6.68
N ASN A 118 -15.20 -27.92 5.98
CA ASN A 118 -16.38 -28.28 5.16
C ASN A 118 -15.99 -28.89 3.78
N LYS A 119 -14.69 -28.90 3.43
CA LYS A 119 -14.12 -29.41 2.17
C LYS A 119 -14.54 -28.65 0.90
N GLN A 120 -15.47 -27.70 1.01
CA GLN A 120 -15.93 -26.84 -0.11
C GLN A 120 -15.18 -25.52 -0.12
N THR A 121 -15.07 -24.86 1.03
CA THR A 121 -14.42 -23.56 1.14
C THR A 121 -12.94 -23.63 0.81
N ARG A 122 -12.50 -22.89 -0.19
CA ARG A 122 -11.10 -22.66 -0.50
C ARG A 122 -10.61 -21.43 0.26
N VAL A 123 -9.43 -21.53 0.86
CA VAL A 123 -8.84 -20.43 1.62
C VAL A 123 -7.52 -20.07 0.99
N VAL A 124 -7.41 -18.84 0.49
CA VAL A 124 -6.19 -18.27 -0.08
C VAL A 124 -5.77 -17.02 0.68
N SER A 125 -4.56 -16.56 0.48
CA SER A 125 -4.10 -15.32 1.11
C SER A 125 -3.34 -14.42 0.15
N ILE A 126 -3.50 -13.12 0.32
CA ILE A 126 -2.53 -12.13 -0.17
C ILE A 126 -1.47 -12.01 0.90
N LEU A 127 -0.22 -12.20 0.50
CA LEU A 127 0.95 -12.26 1.36
C LEU A 127 1.78 -10.99 1.13
N ASP A 128 1.66 -10.00 2.02
CA ASP A 128 2.38 -8.72 1.89
C ASP A 128 3.82 -8.80 2.39
N ASN A 129 3.99 -9.39 3.57
CA ASN A 129 5.27 -9.69 4.20
C ASN A 129 5.18 -11.03 4.93
N ILE A 130 6.00 -11.98 4.53
CA ILE A 130 6.02 -13.30 5.16
C ILE A 130 7.09 -13.38 6.25
N VAL A 131 8.23 -12.75 6.01
CA VAL A 131 9.37 -12.71 6.95
C VAL A 131 9.67 -11.25 7.26
N PRO A 132 9.69 -10.82 8.54
CA PRO A 132 10.12 -9.47 8.90
C PRO A 132 11.58 -9.24 8.49
N HIS A 133 11.95 -7.98 8.27
CA HIS A 133 13.34 -7.59 7.99
C HIS A 133 14.30 -7.96 9.15
N GLU A 134 13.79 -7.95 10.40
CA GLU A 134 14.48 -8.47 11.60
C GLU A 134 14.13 -9.96 11.77
N LYS A 135 14.94 -10.83 11.17
CA LYS A 135 14.68 -12.28 11.06
C LYS A 135 14.77 -12.99 12.41
N GLY A 136 13.61 -13.37 12.99
CA GLY A 136 13.51 -14.30 14.11
C GLY A 136 13.21 -15.74 13.65
N PHE A 137 13.74 -16.75 14.35
CA PHE A 137 13.39 -18.16 14.11
C PHE A 137 11.88 -18.41 14.27
N ALA A 138 11.27 -17.76 15.25
CA ALA A 138 9.84 -17.82 15.51
C ALA A 138 8.99 -17.33 14.34
N ASP A 139 9.40 -16.27 13.65
CA ASP A 139 8.65 -15.71 12.53
C ASP A 139 8.53 -16.66 11.35
N ARG A 140 9.61 -17.38 11.03
CA ARG A 140 9.60 -18.41 9.97
C ARG A 140 8.68 -19.58 10.33
N MET A 141 8.67 -19.98 11.58
CA MET A 141 7.80 -21.06 12.08
C MET A 141 6.31 -20.63 12.00
N LEU A 142 5.99 -19.40 12.42
CA LEU A 142 4.65 -18.83 12.36
C LEU A 142 4.18 -18.67 10.91
N ALA A 143 5.02 -18.15 10.03
CA ALA A 143 4.73 -18.03 8.60
C ALA A 143 4.46 -19.40 7.96
N ARG A 144 5.28 -20.41 8.25
CA ARG A 144 5.07 -21.80 7.78
C ARG A 144 3.76 -22.38 8.29
N TYR A 145 3.44 -22.16 9.57
CA TYR A 145 2.16 -22.58 10.15
C TYR A 145 0.98 -21.99 9.40
N PHE A 146 1.02 -20.68 9.10
CA PHE A 146 -0.03 -20.01 8.35
C PHE A 146 -0.11 -20.53 6.92
N MET A 147 0.99 -20.56 6.17
CA MET A 147 1.02 -21.02 4.78
C MET A 147 0.46 -22.44 4.62
N ARG A 148 0.77 -23.35 5.55
CA ARG A 148 0.22 -24.71 5.54
C ARG A 148 -1.30 -24.77 5.77
N SER A 149 -1.90 -23.72 6.30
CA SER A 149 -3.35 -23.62 6.51
C SER A 149 -4.12 -23.20 5.25
N LEU A 150 -3.43 -22.69 4.22
CA LEU A 150 -4.00 -22.17 2.98
C LEU A 150 -4.12 -23.24 1.88
N ASN A 151 -4.95 -22.99 0.88
CA ASN A 151 -4.93 -23.68 -0.41
C ASN A 151 -3.81 -23.10 -1.29
N GLY A 152 -3.70 -21.77 -1.38
CA GLY A 152 -2.68 -21.07 -2.13
C GLY A 152 -2.48 -19.64 -1.65
N GLY A 153 -1.60 -18.91 -2.28
CA GLY A 153 -1.31 -17.52 -1.96
C GLY A 153 -0.95 -16.68 -3.18
N VAL A 154 -1.08 -15.38 -3.03
CA VAL A 154 -0.63 -14.39 -4.01
C VAL A 154 0.31 -13.42 -3.32
N THR A 155 1.43 -13.11 -3.96
CA THR A 155 2.37 -12.08 -3.52
C THR A 155 2.38 -10.93 -4.53
N MET A 156 2.63 -9.72 -4.04
CA MET A 156 2.64 -8.52 -4.89
C MET A 156 4.06 -8.00 -5.16
N SER A 157 5.10 -8.68 -4.65
CA SER A 157 6.51 -8.49 -5.04
C SER A 157 7.19 -9.83 -5.25
N LYS A 158 8.24 -9.84 -6.09
CA LYS A 158 9.01 -11.06 -6.36
C LYS A 158 9.82 -11.49 -5.15
N SER A 159 10.33 -10.55 -4.36
CA SER A 159 11.07 -10.84 -3.13
C SER A 159 10.22 -11.61 -2.13
N VAL A 160 8.94 -11.23 -1.95
CA VAL A 160 8.01 -11.97 -1.09
C VAL A 160 7.62 -13.33 -1.69
N LEU A 161 7.58 -13.46 -3.02
CA LEU A 161 7.40 -14.75 -3.67
C LEU A 161 8.55 -15.70 -3.36
N ASP A 162 9.78 -15.21 -3.44
CA ASP A 162 10.99 -16.00 -3.14
C ASP A 162 11.02 -16.41 -1.66
N ASP A 163 10.65 -15.51 -0.75
CA ASP A 163 10.49 -15.83 0.68
C ASP A 163 9.42 -16.91 0.90
N ALA A 164 8.29 -16.81 0.20
CA ALA A 164 7.21 -17.81 0.29
C ALA A 164 7.70 -19.19 -0.17
N LYS A 165 8.39 -19.27 -1.30
CA LYS A 165 8.99 -20.49 -1.84
C LYS A 165 10.06 -21.08 -0.92
N ALA A 166 10.86 -20.23 -0.28
CA ALA A 166 11.86 -20.68 0.70
C ALA A 166 11.23 -21.26 1.98
N ILE A 167 10.00 -20.87 2.34
CA ILE A 167 9.27 -21.41 3.48
C ILE A 167 8.55 -22.72 3.12
N ASP A 168 7.90 -22.79 1.96
CA ASP A 168 7.16 -23.95 1.47
C ASP A 168 7.16 -23.98 -0.07
N ALA A 169 8.13 -24.68 -0.64
CA ALA A 169 8.31 -24.77 -2.09
C ALA A 169 7.14 -25.48 -2.81
N HIS A 170 6.36 -26.30 -2.10
CA HIS A 170 5.22 -27.04 -2.67
C HIS A 170 3.90 -26.25 -2.62
N LYS A 171 3.89 -25.14 -1.88
CA LYS A 171 2.68 -24.30 -1.81
C LYS A 171 2.49 -23.54 -3.13
N LYS A 172 1.30 -23.62 -3.70
CA LYS A 172 0.93 -22.82 -4.87
C LYS A 172 0.89 -21.36 -4.48
N VAL A 173 1.92 -20.60 -4.87
CA VAL A 173 2.00 -19.15 -4.67
C VAL A 173 2.36 -18.51 -6.01
N GLU A 174 1.56 -17.53 -6.43
CA GLU A 174 1.74 -16.82 -7.68
C GLU A 174 2.04 -15.33 -7.42
N PHE A 175 2.83 -14.74 -8.33
CA PHE A 175 3.08 -13.30 -8.34
C PHE A 175 1.97 -12.61 -9.15
N CYS A 176 1.35 -11.61 -8.53
CA CYS A 176 0.49 -10.65 -9.20
C CYS A 176 0.87 -9.25 -8.73
N PRO A 177 1.29 -8.34 -9.63
CA PRO A 177 1.68 -7.00 -9.22
C PRO A 177 0.53 -6.29 -8.50
N HIS A 178 0.87 -5.38 -7.59
CA HIS A 178 -0.11 -4.62 -6.82
C HIS A 178 -1.06 -3.86 -7.77
N PRO A 179 -2.38 -4.08 -7.71
CA PRO A 179 -3.33 -3.35 -8.54
C PRO A 179 -3.34 -1.85 -8.26
N LEU A 180 -3.84 -1.06 -9.20
CA LEU A 180 -3.98 0.38 -9.04
C LEU A 180 -4.90 0.74 -7.86
N TYR A 181 -4.55 1.78 -7.14
CA TYR A 181 -5.47 2.44 -6.23
C TYR A 181 -6.34 3.43 -7.01
N ASP A 182 -7.44 2.95 -7.57
CA ASP A 182 -8.41 3.72 -8.37
C ASP A 182 -9.60 4.26 -7.55
N ASN A 183 -9.57 4.09 -6.25
CA ASN A 183 -10.65 4.43 -5.30
C ASN A 183 -10.47 5.78 -4.59
N PHE A 184 -9.42 6.54 -4.92
CA PHE A 184 -9.21 7.91 -4.42
C PHE A 184 -9.92 9.00 -5.25
N GLY A 185 -10.89 8.59 -6.07
CA GLY A 185 -11.67 9.48 -6.92
C GLY A 185 -11.08 9.72 -8.31
N ALA A 186 -11.80 10.50 -9.11
CA ALA A 186 -11.35 10.87 -10.44
C ALA A 186 -10.25 11.94 -10.39
N LYS A 187 -9.45 12.02 -11.46
CA LYS A 187 -8.51 13.12 -11.66
C LYS A 187 -9.22 14.46 -11.58
N VAL A 188 -8.55 15.44 -11.02
CA VAL A 188 -8.92 16.86 -11.08
C VAL A 188 -7.88 17.62 -11.89
N THR A 189 -8.21 18.82 -12.35
CA THR A 189 -7.21 19.64 -13.04
C THR A 189 -6.14 20.11 -12.06
N ARG A 190 -4.94 20.42 -12.57
CA ARG A 190 -3.84 20.95 -11.74
C ARG A 190 -4.25 22.25 -11.05
N GLU A 191 -4.97 23.12 -11.75
CA GLU A 191 -5.45 24.40 -11.24
C GLU A 191 -6.39 24.18 -10.05
N ALA A 192 -7.37 23.30 -10.17
CA ALA A 192 -8.29 22.97 -9.07
C ALA A 192 -7.56 22.33 -7.88
N ALA A 193 -6.53 21.53 -8.13
CA ALA A 193 -5.72 20.92 -7.08
C ALA A 193 -4.88 21.98 -6.34
N LEU A 194 -4.24 22.87 -7.06
CA LEU A 194 -3.45 23.97 -6.48
C LEU A 194 -4.32 24.93 -5.67
N GLU A 195 -5.49 25.28 -6.19
CA GLU A 195 -6.47 26.13 -5.49
C GLU A 195 -6.92 25.47 -4.19
N TYR A 196 -7.30 24.19 -4.23
CA TYR A 196 -7.73 23.45 -3.03
C TYR A 196 -6.64 23.40 -1.94
N LEU A 197 -5.38 23.19 -2.34
CA LEU A 197 -4.24 23.12 -1.43
C LEU A 197 -3.64 24.49 -1.08
N HIS A 198 -4.21 25.59 -1.59
CA HIS A 198 -3.71 26.97 -1.44
C HIS A 198 -2.26 27.13 -1.88
N LEU A 199 -1.89 26.49 -3.01
CA LEU A 199 -0.54 26.49 -3.56
C LEU A 199 -0.37 27.54 -4.67
N ASP A 200 0.80 28.19 -4.75
CA ASP A 200 1.12 29.18 -5.76
C ASP A 200 1.38 28.52 -7.13
N PRO A 201 0.60 28.82 -8.18
CA PRO A 201 0.75 28.21 -9.51
C PRO A 201 2.06 28.54 -10.24
N GLN A 202 2.84 29.49 -9.74
CA GLN A 202 4.15 29.83 -10.31
C GLN A 202 5.23 28.78 -10.00
N TYR A 203 5.00 27.89 -9.03
CA TYR A 203 5.93 26.83 -8.65
C TYR A 203 5.57 25.49 -9.29
N ARG A 204 6.60 24.67 -9.49
CA ARG A 204 6.50 23.23 -9.75
C ARG A 204 6.54 22.51 -8.40
N TYR A 205 5.84 21.39 -8.31
CA TYR A 205 5.70 20.70 -7.02
C TYR A 205 6.16 19.25 -7.09
N MET A 206 7.01 18.89 -6.14
CA MET A 206 7.29 17.49 -5.80
C MET A 206 6.38 17.06 -4.65
N LEU A 207 6.05 15.78 -4.56
CA LEU A 207 5.21 15.23 -3.51
C LEU A 207 5.93 14.08 -2.79
N PHE A 208 6.09 14.20 -1.48
CA PHE A 208 6.33 13.09 -0.55
C PHE A 208 5.02 12.78 0.18
N PHE A 209 4.53 11.51 0.10
CA PHE A 209 3.19 11.16 0.55
C PHE A 209 3.14 9.98 1.52
N GLY A 210 2.20 10.08 2.49
CA GLY A 210 1.82 9.02 3.42
C GLY A 210 2.56 9.09 4.75
N ILE A 211 2.26 8.18 5.70
CA ILE A 211 2.82 8.20 7.07
C ILE A 211 4.34 8.35 7.02
N ILE A 212 4.86 9.35 7.72
CA ILE A 212 6.29 9.69 7.74
C ILE A 212 6.99 8.78 8.74
N ARG A 213 7.90 7.94 8.23
CA ARG A 213 8.74 7.01 8.99
C ARG A 213 10.16 7.06 8.47
N ASP A 214 11.14 6.73 9.33
CA ASP A 214 12.57 6.81 8.99
C ASP A 214 12.94 6.03 7.72
N TYR A 215 12.38 4.82 7.54
CA TYR A 215 12.66 4.01 6.37
C TYR A 215 12.17 4.62 5.05
N LYS A 216 11.24 5.59 5.10
CA LYS A 216 10.76 6.31 3.91
C LYS A 216 11.71 7.39 3.40
N GLY A 217 12.76 7.71 4.17
CA GLY A 217 13.86 8.51 3.71
C GLY A 217 13.55 9.99 3.45
N LEU A 218 12.59 10.58 4.18
CA LEU A 218 12.33 12.02 4.07
C LEU A 218 13.59 12.85 4.32
N ASP A 219 14.45 12.41 5.24
CA ASP A 219 15.76 13.01 5.50
C ASP A 219 16.66 13.05 4.27
N LEU A 220 16.68 11.97 3.46
CA LEU A 220 17.42 11.94 2.20
C LEU A 220 16.87 12.93 1.18
N LEU A 221 15.53 13.07 1.13
CA LEU A 221 14.91 14.03 0.22
C LEU A 221 15.18 15.47 0.63
N LEU A 222 15.14 15.79 1.93
CA LEU A 222 15.50 17.11 2.43
C LEU A 222 16.97 17.44 2.11
N GLN A 223 17.89 16.47 2.26
CA GLN A 223 19.28 16.64 1.83
C GLN A 223 19.37 16.84 0.31
N ALA A 224 18.64 16.10 -0.50
CA ALA A 224 18.60 16.31 -1.95
C ALA A 224 18.09 17.70 -2.33
N MET A 225 17.07 18.22 -1.62
CA MET A 225 16.54 19.57 -1.81
C MET A 225 17.56 20.68 -1.51
N SER A 226 18.59 20.41 -0.73
CA SER A 226 19.67 21.37 -0.45
C SER A 226 20.65 21.57 -1.61
N ASP A 227 20.52 20.78 -2.70
CA ASP A 227 21.33 20.97 -3.92
C ASP A 227 21.08 22.37 -4.50
N GLU A 228 22.14 23.11 -4.74
CA GLU A 228 22.07 24.50 -5.23
C GLU A 228 21.36 24.64 -6.59
N ARG A 229 21.36 23.60 -7.41
CA ARG A 229 20.62 23.59 -8.68
C ARG A 229 19.11 23.59 -8.43
N LEU A 230 18.62 22.74 -7.49
CA LEU A 230 17.20 22.70 -7.11
C LEU A 230 16.77 23.97 -6.39
N LYS A 231 17.61 24.56 -5.51
CA LYS A 231 17.32 25.82 -4.84
C LYS A 231 17.11 27.00 -5.78
N ARG A 232 17.79 27.01 -6.93
CA ARG A 232 17.64 28.05 -7.95
C ARG A 232 16.39 27.89 -8.82
N MET A 233 15.77 26.72 -8.80
CA MET A 233 14.55 26.44 -9.55
C MET A 233 13.31 26.90 -8.77
N LYS A 234 12.24 27.25 -9.47
CA LYS A 234 10.92 27.50 -8.87
C LYS A 234 10.23 26.16 -8.53
N VAL A 235 10.83 25.39 -7.63
CA VAL A 235 10.36 24.05 -7.24
C VAL A 235 10.15 24.01 -5.73
N LYS A 236 9.03 23.45 -5.29
CA LYS A 236 8.71 23.21 -3.86
C LYS A 236 8.39 21.74 -3.62
N LEU A 237 8.60 21.29 -2.38
CA LEU A 237 8.26 19.96 -1.93
C LEU A 237 7.04 20.01 -1.00
N ILE A 238 5.97 19.34 -1.40
CA ILE A 238 4.82 19.06 -0.54
C ILE A 238 5.14 17.80 0.25
N ILE A 239 5.07 17.88 1.59
CA ILE A 239 5.22 16.76 2.50
C ILE A 239 3.85 16.52 3.13
N ALA A 240 3.16 15.47 2.68
CA ALA A 240 1.79 15.19 3.05
C ALA A 240 1.66 13.86 3.81
N GLY A 241 1.32 13.94 5.09
CA GLY A 241 1.09 12.78 5.95
C GLY A 241 1.52 12.98 7.39
N GLU A 242 0.93 12.20 8.29
CA GLU A 242 1.24 12.28 9.72
C GLU A 242 2.60 11.67 10.06
N PHE A 243 3.27 12.24 11.05
CA PHE A 243 4.49 11.68 11.61
C PHE A 243 4.18 10.47 12.49
N TYR A 244 4.90 9.37 12.24
CA TYR A 244 4.84 8.17 13.08
C TYR A 244 5.63 8.35 14.39
N ASN A 245 6.78 9.03 14.29
CA ASN A 245 7.68 9.34 15.39
C ASN A 245 7.85 10.86 15.49
N ASN A 246 8.85 11.30 16.25
CA ASN A 246 9.19 12.70 16.48
C ASN A 246 9.41 13.47 15.16
N ALA A 247 8.66 14.54 14.95
CA ALA A 247 8.82 15.47 13.83
C ALA A 247 10.07 16.36 13.96
N GLY A 248 10.59 16.55 15.18
CA GLY A 248 11.64 17.51 15.50
C GLY A 248 12.89 17.36 14.63
N GLN A 249 13.34 16.11 14.42
CA GLN A 249 14.51 15.82 13.58
C GLN A 249 14.40 16.38 12.15
N TYR A 250 13.20 16.36 11.55
CA TYR A 250 12.98 16.85 10.19
C TYR A 250 12.94 18.39 10.14
N HIS A 251 12.36 19.03 11.15
CA HIS A 251 12.35 20.49 11.25
C HIS A 251 13.73 21.07 11.59
N GLU A 252 14.53 20.36 12.40
CA GLU A 252 15.94 20.72 12.64
C GLU A 252 16.75 20.62 11.33
N LEU A 253 16.51 19.56 10.56
CA LEU A 253 17.17 19.38 9.26
C LEU A 253 16.73 20.45 8.25
N GLU A 254 15.45 20.79 8.18
CA GLU A 254 14.92 21.91 7.39
C GLU A 254 15.65 23.22 7.69
N GLN A 255 15.79 23.55 8.98
CA GLN A 255 16.46 24.77 9.42
C GLN A 255 17.95 24.77 9.05
N SER A 256 18.65 23.66 9.34
CA SER A 256 20.08 23.53 9.07
C SER A 256 20.44 23.62 7.60
N LEU A 257 19.53 23.14 6.71
CA LEU A 257 19.70 23.17 5.26
C LEU A 257 19.12 24.45 4.60
N GLY A 258 18.44 25.30 5.37
CA GLY A 258 17.85 26.54 4.86
C GLY A 258 16.71 26.33 3.87
N LEU A 259 15.82 25.34 4.11
CA LEU A 259 14.79 24.90 3.15
C LEU A 259 13.40 25.51 3.39
N LYS A 260 13.23 26.38 4.38
CA LYS A 260 11.93 26.87 4.84
C LYS A 260 10.99 27.33 3.70
N GLU A 261 11.53 28.08 2.75
CA GLU A 261 10.75 28.63 1.62
C GLU A 261 10.42 27.58 0.52
N GLN A 262 11.06 26.44 0.56
CA GLN A 262 10.92 25.38 -0.42
C GLN A 262 10.00 24.22 0.02
N LEU A 263 9.62 24.19 1.29
CA LEU A 263 8.81 23.13 1.86
C LEU A 263 7.38 23.60 2.14
N VAL A 264 6.42 22.72 1.86
CA VAL A 264 5.02 22.88 2.21
C VAL A 264 4.61 21.67 3.07
N TRP A 265 4.39 21.89 4.36
CA TRP A 265 4.06 20.85 5.31
C TRP A 265 2.55 20.69 5.48
N HIS A 266 2.06 19.48 5.23
CA HIS A 266 0.71 19.03 5.54
C HIS A 266 0.85 17.80 6.46
N SER A 267 1.18 18.05 7.74
CA SER A 267 1.63 17.04 8.72
C SER A 267 0.50 16.28 9.40
N GLU A 268 -0.69 16.26 8.81
CA GLU A 268 -1.84 15.53 9.29
C GLU A 268 -2.16 14.33 8.37
N PHE A 269 -3.02 13.44 8.86
CA PHE A 269 -3.52 12.36 8.02
C PHE A 269 -4.36 12.95 6.87
N VAL A 270 -3.99 12.60 5.64
CA VAL A 270 -4.73 13.02 4.45
C VAL A 270 -5.93 12.08 4.26
N PRO A 271 -7.18 12.59 4.32
CA PRO A 271 -8.37 11.79 4.04
C PRO A 271 -8.36 11.23 2.61
N ASP A 272 -8.95 10.03 2.42
CA ASP A 272 -8.98 9.36 1.11
C ASP A 272 -9.63 10.23 0.01
N SER A 273 -10.63 11.04 0.38
CA SER A 273 -11.30 11.99 -0.52
C SER A 273 -10.41 13.14 -1.02
N GLU A 274 -9.34 13.45 -0.29
CA GLU A 274 -8.43 14.56 -0.58
C GLU A 274 -7.16 14.14 -1.32
N VAL A 275 -6.81 12.84 -1.33
CA VAL A 275 -5.58 12.31 -1.96
C VAL A 275 -5.42 12.80 -3.40
N LYS A 276 -6.50 12.86 -4.16
CA LYS A 276 -6.51 13.33 -5.55
C LYS A 276 -5.90 14.72 -5.73
N TYR A 277 -6.10 15.64 -4.78
CA TYR A 277 -5.56 17.00 -4.92
C TYR A 277 -4.04 17.02 -4.82
N TYR A 278 -3.46 16.23 -3.91
CA TYR A 278 -2.00 16.15 -3.76
C TYR A 278 -1.31 15.59 -5.00
N PHE A 279 -1.85 14.49 -5.56
CA PHE A 279 -1.25 13.85 -6.73
C PHE A 279 -1.45 14.64 -8.01
N ASN A 280 -2.57 15.38 -8.16
CA ASN A 280 -2.79 16.23 -9.34
C ASN A 280 -2.12 17.60 -9.23
N ALA A 281 -1.74 18.07 -8.03
CA ALA A 281 -0.91 19.26 -7.86
C ALA A 281 0.58 18.99 -8.15
N ALA A 282 1.03 17.74 -7.94
CA ALA A 282 2.43 17.36 -8.06
C ALA A 282 2.86 17.10 -9.52
N ASP A 283 4.07 17.55 -9.84
CA ASP A 283 4.75 17.22 -11.11
C ASP A 283 5.46 15.85 -11.02
N ILE A 284 5.94 15.47 -9.82
CA ILE A 284 6.59 14.19 -9.56
C ILE A 284 6.39 13.74 -8.11
N VAL A 285 6.13 12.46 -7.91
CA VAL A 285 6.08 11.82 -6.60
C VAL A 285 7.45 11.23 -6.27
N VAL A 286 7.99 11.56 -5.10
CA VAL A 286 9.33 11.13 -4.68
C VAL A 286 9.23 10.18 -3.50
N GLN A 287 9.75 8.96 -3.66
CA GLN A 287 9.75 7.89 -2.67
C GLN A 287 11.20 7.44 -2.41
N PRO A 288 11.97 8.20 -1.61
CA PRO A 288 13.40 7.99 -1.37
C PRO A 288 13.64 6.93 -0.29
N TYR A 289 12.92 5.82 -0.35
CA TYR A 289 12.89 4.81 0.71
C TYR A 289 14.26 4.19 0.93
N LYS A 290 14.62 3.98 2.21
CA LYS A 290 15.84 3.28 2.62
C LYS A 290 15.65 1.76 2.55
N SER A 291 14.41 1.31 2.73
CA SER A 291 14.00 -0.09 2.58
C SER A 291 12.52 -0.18 2.25
N ALA A 292 12.12 -1.12 1.41
CA ALA A 292 10.71 -1.39 1.11
C ALA A 292 10.56 -2.80 0.54
N THR A 293 9.39 -3.42 0.72
CA THR A 293 8.98 -4.59 -0.06
C THR A 293 8.15 -4.16 -1.27
N GLN A 294 7.28 -3.19 -1.07
CA GLN A 294 6.40 -2.56 -2.07
C GLN A 294 5.86 -1.22 -1.53
N SER A 295 5.26 -0.40 -2.39
CA SER A 295 4.61 0.83 -1.98
C SER A 295 3.25 0.99 -2.66
N GLY A 296 2.20 1.26 -1.87
CA GLY A 296 0.90 1.66 -2.40
C GLY A 296 0.93 3.04 -3.07
N VAL A 297 1.88 3.90 -2.67
CA VAL A 297 2.02 5.25 -3.24
C VAL A 297 2.37 5.20 -4.73
N THR A 298 3.15 4.21 -5.19
CA THR A 298 3.42 4.00 -6.62
C THR A 298 2.13 3.73 -7.40
N GLN A 299 1.20 2.96 -6.82
CA GLN A 299 -0.06 2.63 -7.48
C GLN A 299 -1.04 3.81 -7.52
N ILE A 300 -0.99 4.69 -6.51
CA ILE A 300 -1.72 5.95 -6.52
C ILE A 300 -1.14 6.88 -7.60
N ALA A 301 0.19 6.96 -7.70
CA ALA A 301 0.85 7.76 -8.73
C ALA A 301 0.51 7.28 -10.15
N TYR A 302 0.47 5.96 -10.38
CA TYR A 302 -0.01 5.40 -11.64
C TYR A 302 -1.48 5.74 -11.93
N HIS A 303 -2.35 5.70 -10.92
CA HIS A 303 -3.76 6.05 -11.09
C HIS A 303 -3.92 7.50 -11.56
N PHE A 304 -3.22 8.42 -10.91
CA PHE A 304 -3.26 9.84 -11.25
C PHE A 304 -2.31 10.23 -12.39
N GLU A 305 -1.55 9.27 -12.95
CA GLU A 305 -0.58 9.47 -14.04
C GLU A 305 0.52 10.49 -13.67
N THR A 306 0.97 10.45 -12.42
CA THR A 306 2.04 11.32 -11.93
C THR A 306 3.38 10.60 -12.04
N PRO A 307 4.41 11.19 -12.68
CA PRO A 307 5.77 10.66 -12.72
C PRO A 307 6.33 10.33 -11.33
N MET A 308 7.26 9.39 -11.25
CA MET A 308 7.78 8.91 -9.97
C MET A 308 9.31 8.94 -9.93
N LEU A 309 9.87 9.28 -8.77
CA LEU A 309 11.25 8.94 -8.43
C LEU A 309 11.22 7.97 -7.25
N VAL A 310 11.86 6.83 -7.40
CA VAL A 310 12.01 5.83 -6.34
C VAL A 310 13.47 5.47 -6.15
N THR A 311 13.82 4.97 -4.98
CA THR A 311 15.13 4.37 -4.73
C THR A 311 15.15 2.89 -5.11
N ASP A 312 16.32 2.36 -5.47
CA ASP A 312 16.53 0.94 -5.80
C ASP A 312 16.50 0.05 -4.54
N VAL A 313 15.29 -0.07 -3.95
CA VAL A 313 15.06 -0.91 -2.78
C VAL A 313 13.85 -1.81 -2.99
N GLY A 314 13.98 -3.07 -2.60
CA GLY A 314 12.91 -4.06 -2.65
C GLY A 314 12.25 -4.16 -4.03
N GLY A 315 10.92 -4.12 -4.06
CA GLY A 315 10.13 -4.22 -5.30
C GLY A 315 9.86 -2.90 -6.02
N LEU A 316 10.40 -1.76 -5.57
CA LEU A 316 10.06 -0.46 -6.17
C LEU A 316 10.54 -0.34 -7.62
N LYS A 317 11.77 -0.79 -7.92
CA LYS A 317 12.30 -0.83 -9.28
C LYS A 317 11.53 -1.74 -10.25
N GLU A 318 10.83 -2.72 -9.72
CA GLU A 318 10.02 -3.62 -10.54
C GLU A 318 8.73 -2.94 -11.03
N ILE A 319 8.28 -1.92 -10.28
CA ILE A 319 7.05 -1.19 -10.55
C ILE A 319 7.33 0.09 -11.34
N VAL A 320 8.50 0.72 -11.13
CA VAL A 320 8.90 1.95 -11.78
C VAL A 320 10.03 1.67 -12.76
N PRO A 321 9.74 1.39 -14.05
CA PRO A 321 10.78 1.28 -15.07
C PRO A 321 11.57 2.58 -15.21
N ASP A 322 12.90 2.50 -14.95
CA ASP A 322 13.80 3.65 -14.97
C ASP A 322 13.86 4.32 -16.35
N GLY A 323 13.79 5.64 -16.37
CA GLY A 323 13.79 6.43 -17.62
C GLY A 323 12.50 6.33 -18.45
N VAL A 324 11.51 5.53 -18.01
CA VAL A 324 10.24 5.32 -18.74
C VAL A 324 9.09 6.05 -18.05
N VAL A 325 8.83 5.78 -16.77
CA VAL A 325 7.74 6.40 -16.01
C VAL A 325 8.27 7.33 -14.90
N GLY A 326 9.56 7.47 -14.82
CA GLY A 326 10.28 8.21 -13.80
C GLY A 326 11.70 7.72 -13.64
N TYR A 327 12.24 7.79 -12.43
CA TYR A 327 13.62 7.42 -12.12
C TYR A 327 13.73 6.37 -11.02
N VAL A 328 14.76 5.53 -11.13
CA VAL A 328 15.24 4.65 -10.08
C VAL A 328 16.65 5.07 -9.68
N THR A 329 16.84 5.52 -8.45
CA THR A 329 18.12 6.01 -7.95
C THR A 329 18.68 5.13 -6.84
N PRO A 330 20.01 5.10 -6.61
CA PRO A 330 20.56 4.61 -5.35
C PRO A 330 19.97 5.37 -4.15
N VAL A 331 20.11 4.81 -2.95
CA VAL A 331 19.77 5.47 -1.67
C VAL A 331 20.85 6.52 -1.36
N ASP A 332 20.83 7.62 -2.12
CA ASP A 332 21.86 8.66 -2.11
C ASP A 332 21.22 10.02 -2.44
N PRO A 333 21.31 11.02 -1.53
CA PRO A 333 20.71 12.35 -1.74
C PRO A 333 21.22 13.05 -3.00
N GLN A 334 22.50 12.90 -3.37
CA GLN A 334 23.08 13.56 -4.54
C GLN A 334 22.53 12.95 -5.84
N LYS A 335 22.32 11.62 -5.85
CA LYS A 335 21.71 10.95 -7.01
C LYS A 335 20.24 11.30 -7.16
N ILE A 336 19.51 11.38 -6.03
CA ILE A 336 18.13 11.86 -6.00
C ILE A 336 18.05 13.29 -6.55
N ALA A 337 18.92 14.20 -6.04
CA ALA A 337 18.98 15.58 -6.53
C ALA A 337 19.26 15.64 -8.03
N SER A 338 20.23 14.89 -8.53
CA SER A 338 20.60 14.88 -9.94
C SER A 338 19.47 14.42 -10.86
N ALA A 339 18.70 13.39 -10.44
CA ALA A 339 17.54 12.91 -11.18
C ALA A 339 16.39 13.94 -11.18
N LEU A 340 16.17 14.63 -10.04
CA LEU A 340 15.17 15.70 -9.96
C LEU A 340 15.56 16.91 -10.82
N VAL A 341 16.86 17.28 -10.86
CA VAL A 341 17.37 18.33 -11.75
C VAL A 341 17.11 17.94 -13.19
N ASP A 342 17.47 16.72 -13.63
CA ASP A 342 17.20 16.23 -15.00
C ASP A 342 15.70 16.30 -15.32
N PHE A 343 14.83 15.91 -14.38
CA PHE A 343 13.39 15.95 -14.58
C PHE A 343 12.88 17.35 -14.93
N PHE A 344 13.29 18.35 -14.16
CA PHE A 344 12.80 19.71 -14.32
C PHE A 344 13.49 20.47 -15.47
N GLU A 345 14.82 20.34 -15.62
CA GLU A 345 15.57 21.01 -16.70
C GLU A 345 15.19 20.48 -18.08
N ASN A 346 15.06 19.17 -18.21
CA ASN A 346 14.74 18.51 -19.48
C ASN A 346 13.23 18.30 -19.71
N GLN A 347 12.37 18.89 -18.86
CA GLN A 347 10.90 18.89 -19.01
C GLN A 347 10.32 17.48 -19.26
N ARG A 348 10.74 16.50 -18.46
CA ARG A 348 10.42 15.06 -18.65
C ARG A 348 8.96 14.72 -18.39
N TYR A 349 8.16 15.62 -17.82
CA TYR A 349 6.80 15.34 -17.35
C TYR A 349 5.93 14.66 -18.42
N ASP A 350 5.76 15.29 -19.59
CA ASP A 350 4.83 14.80 -20.63
C ASP A 350 5.26 13.45 -21.19
N ALA A 351 6.56 13.24 -21.40
CA ALA A 351 7.09 11.97 -21.88
C ALA A 351 6.81 10.83 -20.88
N PHE A 352 7.02 11.07 -19.59
CA PHE A 352 6.75 10.07 -18.56
C PHE A 352 5.25 9.80 -18.41
N VAL A 353 4.39 10.83 -18.49
CA VAL A 353 2.93 10.66 -18.43
C VAL A 353 2.43 9.79 -19.58
N GLN A 354 2.91 9.99 -20.80
CA GLN A 354 2.54 9.14 -21.94
C GLN A 354 2.89 7.65 -21.69
N HIS A 355 4.07 7.38 -21.16
CA HIS A 355 4.47 6.02 -20.84
C HIS A 355 3.68 5.44 -19.65
N ILE A 356 3.37 6.25 -18.63
CA ILE A 356 2.55 5.84 -17.49
C ILE A 356 1.18 5.34 -17.97
N GLN A 357 0.55 5.99 -18.96
CA GLN A 357 -0.74 5.59 -19.49
C GLN A 357 -0.72 4.20 -20.12
N VAL A 358 0.41 3.78 -20.67
CA VAL A 358 0.62 2.43 -21.21
C VAL A 358 0.94 1.45 -20.08
N GLU A 359 1.90 1.79 -19.24
CA GLU A 359 2.39 0.88 -18.17
C GLU A 359 1.31 0.53 -17.15
N LYS A 360 0.44 1.48 -16.77
CA LYS A 360 -0.62 1.26 -15.78
C LYS A 360 -1.62 0.15 -16.16
N GLN A 361 -1.75 -0.19 -17.45
CA GLN A 361 -2.65 -1.26 -17.91
C GLN A 361 -2.23 -2.65 -17.35
N LYS A 362 -0.99 -2.81 -16.91
CA LYS A 362 -0.48 -4.06 -16.31
C LYS A 362 -1.03 -4.32 -14.91
N TYR A 363 -1.62 -3.32 -14.25
CA TYR A 363 -2.01 -3.34 -12.84
C TYR A 363 -3.54 -3.38 -12.66
N SER A 364 -4.21 -4.33 -13.33
CA SER A 364 -5.68 -4.43 -13.26
C SER A 364 -6.15 -5.23 -12.04
N TRP A 365 -7.28 -4.84 -11.48
CA TRP A 365 -7.96 -5.56 -10.42
C TRP A 365 -8.51 -6.92 -10.88
N SER A 366 -8.97 -7.02 -12.12
CA SER A 366 -9.43 -8.29 -12.69
C SER A 366 -8.35 -9.35 -12.65
N ARG A 367 -7.09 -8.99 -13.01
CA ARG A 367 -5.95 -9.90 -12.92
C ARG A 367 -5.71 -10.40 -11.49
N MET A 368 -5.86 -9.53 -10.47
CA MET A 368 -5.75 -9.94 -9.07
C MET A 368 -6.85 -10.94 -8.69
N VAL A 369 -8.09 -10.69 -9.07
CA VAL A 369 -9.22 -11.61 -8.84
C VAL A 369 -8.95 -12.96 -9.50
N ASP A 370 -8.57 -12.97 -10.79
CA ASP A 370 -8.29 -14.19 -11.54
C ASP A 370 -7.15 -15.00 -10.92
N THR A 371 -6.08 -14.31 -10.47
CA THR A 371 -4.94 -14.96 -9.82
C THR A 371 -5.36 -15.59 -8.48
N LEU A 372 -6.14 -14.88 -7.66
CA LEU A 372 -6.64 -15.42 -6.38
C LEU A 372 -7.55 -16.64 -6.60
N VAL A 373 -8.39 -16.62 -7.64
CA VAL A 373 -9.24 -17.76 -8.01
C VAL A 373 -8.37 -18.92 -8.54
N SER A 374 -7.35 -18.62 -9.36
CA SER A 374 -6.43 -19.64 -9.90
C SER A 374 -5.68 -20.38 -8.79
N VAL A 375 -5.09 -19.67 -7.82
CA VAL A 375 -4.33 -20.31 -6.72
C VAL A 375 -5.21 -21.03 -5.71
N SER A 376 -6.52 -20.88 -5.79
CA SER A 376 -7.48 -21.58 -4.92
C SER A 376 -7.77 -23.02 -5.39
N LYS A 377 -7.63 -23.27 -6.68
CA LYS A 377 -7.85 -24.58 -7.33
C LYS A 377 -6.66 -25.51 -7.10
#